data_d6fddcb9a38cc9145866adac804390ef
#
_entry.id   d6fddcb9a38cc9145866adac804390ef
#
_cell.length_a   1.000
_cell.length_b   1.000
_cell.length_c   1.000
_cell.angle_alpha   90.00
_cell.angle_beta   90.00
_cell.angle_gamma   90.00
#
_symmetry.space_group_name_H-M   'P 1'
#
loop_
_entity.id
_entity.type
_entity.pdbx_description
1 polymer ?
#
loop_
_entity_poly.entity_id
_entity_poly.type
_entity_poly.pdbx_seq_one_letter_code
_entity_poly.pdbx_strand_id
1 'polypeptide(L)'
;MRPIRYLLLTLSCLLPLALSAQRTRPDILVQIYVKGLRTDLLDSYRAGWGGNGLNGVMKQGTVAPDIRYPYPLLDEVARLASLSAGAMPEIHGVYQAERYDAVTQRSESTFANRDYRGINSTEQLAPAGALRSELLTDVLRGSSQGDAIVYAIASRANDAIAVAGHDAEGAIWIDKHSGWWATTNFYGGLPALALKANNEQRMLGGRTTPTVWKPLSKSTKEGSFAHTFEGAWRMSDLLTSPFANDAITDLSKEFIRYAHKARRTSPTLIVMVLDLEVGARGVAYADYSPEQQDAYARLNEQVHQITALLQELYGADHYALNIVGVPVANLAQPKAPSRRSVVTFDPAKCIALANLYLSAIYGRNDWVMAYSHQTLHLNKKEIADKKVDMQDMSNNLATFVSEMEGVIGAIPAYQLQRGLSQPAWAKPLYSHSYRSYAGDVLLALAPFAEVAGEKPGVEQQRQRHVTAPFILMAPGVASQRLTEPISYDAVAPSLAYLLCVPQPMSADGTPLFILFNQK
;
A
#
# COMPACT_ATOMS: atom_id res chain seq x y z
N MET A 1 -45.67 -9.74 -51.21
CA MET A 1 -44.72 -10.69 -50.60
C MET A 1 -43.23 -10.33 -50.79
N ARG A 2 -42.84 -9.29 -51.51
CA ARG A 2 -41.44 -8.84 -51.67
C ARG A 2 -40.86 -8.01 -50.52
N PRO A 3 -41.58 -7.17 -49.76
CA PRO A 3 -40.93 -6.36 -48.70
C PRO A 3 -40.48 -7.14 -47.45
N ILE A 4 -41.16 -8.28 -47.14
CA ILE A 4 -40.83 -9.09 -45.95
C ILE A 4 -39.47 -9.82 -46.09
N ARG A 5 -39.09 -10.18 -47.33
CA ARG A 5 -37.77 -10.82 -47.59
C ARG A 5 -36.58 -9.89 -47.39
N TYR A 6 -36.73 -8.61 -47.69
CA TYR A 6 -35.67 -7.61 -47.46
C TYR A 6 -35.53 -7.24 -46.00
N LEU A 7 -36.64 -7.20 -45.24
CA LEU A 7 -36.64 -6.97 -43.80
C LEU A 7 -35.96 -8.11 -43.04
N LEU A 8 -36.15 -9.36 -43.44
CA LEU A 8 -35.47 -10.52 -42.85
C LEU A 8 -34.00 -10.58 -43.22
N LEU A 9 -33.58 -10.14 -44.41
CA LEU A 9 -32.18 -10.08 -44.80
C LEU A 9 -31.42 -8.96 -44.07
N THR A 10 -32.03 -7.80 -43.85
CA THR A 10 -31.38 -6.71 -43.08
C THR A 10 -31.30 -7.04 -41.60
N LEU A 11 -32.27 -7.78 -41.03
CA LEU A 11 -32.20 -8.20 -39.64
C LEU A 11 -31.14 -9.31 -39.43
N SER A 12 -30.92 -10.19 -40.41
CA SER A 12 -29.87 -11.22 -40.31
C SER A 12 -28.46 -10.67 -40.49
N CYS A 13 -28.26 -9.53 -41.16
CA CYS A 13 -26.98 -8.85 -41.27
C CYS A 13 -26.62 -7.99 -40.02
N LEU A 14 -27.61 -7.59 -39.22
CA LEU A 14 -27.38 -6.85 -37.97
C LEU A 14 -27.11 -7.75 -36.78
N LEU A 15 -27.52 -9.03 -36.81
CA LEU A 15 -27.25 -9.99 -35.73
C LEU A 15 -25.73 -10.27 -35.49
N PRO A 16 -24.89 -10.45 -36.52
CA PRO A 16 -23.48 -10.72 -36.26
C PRO A 16 -22.69 -9.49 -35.78
N LEU A 17 -23.17 -8.26 -36.00
CA LEU A 17 -22.55 -7.04 -35.50
C LEU A 17 -22.86 -6.81 -34.00
N ALA A 18 -23.94 -7.34 -33.47
CA ALA A 18 -24.28 -7.28 -32.06
C ALA A 18 -23.54 -8.34 -31.21
N LEU A 19 -23.02 -9.41 -31.82
CA LEU A 19 -22.27 -10.47 -31.13
C LEU A 19 -20.78 -10.16 -30.94
N SER A 20 -20.24 -9.15 -31.62
CA SER A 20 -18.80 -8.87 -31.57
C SER A 20 -18.34 -7.89 -30.49
N ALA A 21 -19.22 -7.45 -29.60
CA ALA A 21 -18.92 -6.46 -28.57
C ALA A 21 -19.04 -7.00 -27.12
N GLN A 22 -19.11 -8.31 -26.93
CA GLN A 22 -19.11 -8.84 -25.57
C GLN A 22 -17.66 -8.87 -25.06
N ARG A 23 -17.32 -7.88 -24.20
CA ARG A 23 -16.07 -7.86 -23.47
C ARG A 23 -15.91 -9.16 -22.69
N THR A 24 -14.80 -9.82 -22.88
CA THR A 24 -14.42 -10.97 -22.06
C THR A 24 -13.99 -10.44 -20.69
N ARG A 25 -14.89 -10.51 -19.72
CA ARG A 25 -14.58 -10.25 -18.32
C ARG A 25 -13.74 -11.43 -17.80
N PRO A 26 -12.62 -11.18 -17.11
CA PRO A 26 -11.88 -12.27 -16.48
C PRO A 26 -12.68 -12.90 -15.33
N ASP A 27 -12.56 -14.20 -15.15
CA ASP A 27 -13.17 -14.93 -14.04
C ASP A 27 -12.41 -14.70 -12.73
N ILE A 28 -11.12 -14.36 -12.83
CA ILE A 28 -10.26 -14.04 -11.71
C ILE A 28 -9.32 -12.88 -12.04
N LEU A 29 -9.20 -11.93 -11.12
CA LEU A 29 -8.15 -10.94 -11.07
C LEU A 29 -7.23 -11.23 -9.88
N VAL A 30 -5.93 -11.38 -10.13
CA VAL A 30 -4.93 -11.34 -9.08
C VAL A 30 -4.27 -9.97 -9.11
N GLN A 31 -4.46 -9.22 -8.03
CA GLN A 31 -3.87 -7.91 -7.82
C GLN A 31 -2.65 -8.06 -6.90
N ILE A 32 -1.47 -7.71 -7.37
CA ILE A 32 -0.23 -7.77 -6.60
C ILE A 32 0.30 -6.35 -6.38
N TYR A 33 0.19 -5.84 -5.18
CA TYR A 33 0.92 -4.67 -4.75
C TYR A 33 2.31 -5.09 -4.26
N VAL A 34 3.36 -4.44 -4.74
CA VAL A 34 4.73 -4.79 -4.37
C VAL A 34 5.42 -3.57 -3.78
N LYS A 35 5.58 -3.56 -2.45
CA LYS A 35 6.28 -2.49 -1.75
C LYS A 35 7.76 -2.56 -2.08
N GLY A 36 8.36 -1.42 -2.35
CA GLY A 36 9.76 -1.32 -2.76
C GLY A 36 10.04 -1.72 -4.21
N LEU A 37 9.04 -2.06 -5.03
CA LEU A 37 9.25 -2.31 -6.45
C LEU A 37 9.48 -0.98 -7.18
N ARG A 38 10.68 -0.81 -7.68
CA ARG A 38 11.15 0.37 -8.39
C ARG A 38 11.45 0.02 -9.84
N THR A 39 11.11 0.93 -10.75
CA THR A 39 11.35 0.76 -12.20
C THR A 39 12.83 0.67 -12.53
N ASP A 40 13.66 1.53 -11.93
CA ASP A 40 15.10 1.55 -12.16
C ASP A 40 15.81 0.26 -11.72
N LEU A 41 15.47 -0.26 -10.54
CA LEU A 41 16.02 -1.52 -10.05
C LEU A 41 15.50 -2.72 -10.85
N LEU A 42 14.20 -2.73 -11.17
CA LEU A 42 13.59 -3.77 -11.99
C LEU A 42 14.30 -3.86 -13.36
N ASP A 43 14.50 -2.73 -14.05
CA ASP A 43 15.17 -2.70 -15.34
C ASP A 43 16.65 -3.13 -15.25
N SER A 44 17.32 -2.84 -14.12
CA SER A 44 18.71 -3.27 -13.90
C SER A 44 18.83 -4.78 -13.68
N TYR A 45 17.90 -5.38 -12.91
CA TYR A 45 18.02 -6.77 -12.50
C TYR A 45 17.43 -7.76 -13.51
N ARG A 46 16.37 -7.39 -14.22
CA ARG A 46 15.62 -8.29 -15.09
C ARG A 46 16.37 -8.73 -16.37
N ALA A 47 17.46 -8.09 -16.72
CA ALA A 47 18.24 -8.41 -17.93
C ALA A 47 18.78 -9.86 -17.94
N GLY A 48 18.98 -10.46 -16.76
CA GLY A 48 19.43 -11.85 -16.60
C GLY A 48 18.32 -12.88 -16.44
N TRP A 49 17.03 -12.47 -16.42
CA TRP A 49 15.91 -13.37 -16.21
C TRP A 49 15.41 -13.98 -17.51
N GLY A 50 14.84 -15.18 -17.44
CA GLY A 50 14.16 -15.81 -18.58
C GLY A 50 12.89 -15.06 -19.01
N GLY A 51 12.23 -15.57 -20.05
CA GLY A 51 10.98 -15.00 -20.60
C GLY A 51 9.72 -15.25 -19.76
N ASN A 52 9.83 -15.87 -18.58
CA ASN A 52 8.74 -16.18 -17.66
C ASN A 52 8.68 -15.14 -16.51
N GLY A 53 7.67 -15.27 -15.64
CA GLY A 53 7.48 -14.39 -14.50
C GLY A 53 7.25 -12.94 -14.94
N LEU A 54 7.89 -11.98 -14.28
CA LEU A 54 7.73 -10.55 -14.57
C LEU A 54 8.03 -10.21 -16.03
N ASN A 55 9.11 -10.76 -16.61
CA ASN A 55 9.42 -10.53 -18.02
C ASN A 55 8.31 -11.02 -18.96
N GLY A 56 7.71 -12.16 -18.65
CA GLY A 56 6.59 -12.72 -19.43
C GLY A 56 5.34 -11.83 -19.35
N VAL A 57 4.99 -11.42 -18.12
CA VAL A 57 3.84 -10.52 -17.87
C VAL A 57 4.05 -9.17 -18.54
N MET A 58 5.25 -8.56 -18.42
CA MET A 58 5.58 -7.28 -19.06
C MET A 58 5.59 -7.36 -20.59
N LYS A 59 5.87 -8.53 -21.16
CA LYS A 59 5.84 -8.74 -22.61
C LYS A 59 4.42 -8.91 -23.13
N GLN A 60 3.53 -9.51 -22.36
CA GLN A 60 2.15 -9.82 -22.79
C GLN A 60 1.14 -8.75 -22.41
N GLY A 61 1.45 -7.90 -21.41
CA GLY A 61 0.57 -6.88 -20.90
C GLY A 61 0.99 -5.45 -21.27
N THR A 62 0.26 -4.49 -20.75
CA THR A 62 0.63 -3.07 -20.75
C THR A 62 1.50 -2.74 -19.56
N VAL A 63 2.57 -1.99 -19.80
CA VAL A 63 3.51 -1.52 -18.77
C VAL A 63 3.56 0.00 -18.80
N ALA A 64 3.24 0.65 -17.68
CA ALA A 64 3.56 2.06 -17.45
C ALA A 64 4.79 2.17 -16.54
N PRO A 65 5.71 3.11 -16.82
CA PRO A 65 6.98 3.19 -16.10
C PRO A 65 6.84 3.77 -14.69
N ASP A 66 5.76 4.50 -14.42
CA ASP A 66 5.57 5.22 -13.18
C ASP A 66 4.10 5.49 -12.87
N ILE A 67 3.81 5.63 -11.57
CA ILE A 67 2.51 6.04 -11.04
C ILE A 67 2.68 7.37 -10.34
N ARG A 68 1.91 8.37 -10.76
CA ARG A 68 1.97 9.72 -10.19
C ARG A 68 0.84 10.01 -9.23
N TYR A 69 1.21 10.67 -8.15
CA TYR A 69 0.32 11.25 -7.17
C TYR A 69 0.37 12.78 -7.28
N PRO A 70 -0.71 13.51 -6.96
CA PRO A 70 -0.75 14.98 -7.02
C PRO A 70 0.23 15.63 -6.06
N TYR A 71 0.58 14.93 -4.98
CA TYR A 71 1.64 15.28 -4.03
C TYR A 71 2.24 14.00 -3.42
N PRO A 72 3.47 14.05 -2.87
CA PRO A 72 4.10 12.89 -2.28
C PRO A 72 3.27 12.34 -1.12
N LEU A 73 2.93 11.04 -1.18
CA LEU A 73 2.44 10.29 -0.03
C LEU A 73 3.63 9.74 0.75
N LEU A 74 3.67 10.02 2.02
CA LEU A 74 4.83 9.69 2.86
C LEU A 74 4.77 8.24 3.38
N ASP A 75 3.59 7.64 3.41
CA ASP A 75 3.36 6.32 4.02
C ASP A 75 2.87 5.30 2.99
N GLU A 76 3.32 4.05 3.13
CA GLU A 76 3.01 2.95 2.21
C GLU A 76 1.55 2.51 2.33
N VAL A 77 1.02 2.47 3.55
CA VAL A 77 -0.37 2.07 3.82
C VAL A 77 -1.34 3.08 3.19
N ALA A 78 -0.98 4.39 3.27
CA ALA A 78 -1.73 5.43 2.57
C ALA A 78 -1.73 5.22 1.04
N ARG A 79 -0.58 4.84 0.46
CA ARG A 79 -0.49 4.54 -0.99
C ARG A 79 -1.31 3.32 -1.37
N LEU A 80 -1.28 2.25 -0.56
CA LEU A 80 -2.10 1.05 -0.78
C LEU A 80 -3.59 1.40 -0.78
N ALA A 81 -4.05 2.14 0.22
CA ALA A 81 -5.43 2.60 0.29
C ALA A 81 -5.80 3.50 -0.89
N SER A 82 -4.92 4.46 -1.26
CA SER A 82 -5.15 5.36 -2.40
C SER A 82 -5.27 4.62 -3.73
N LEU A 83 -4.41 3.63 -3.99
CA LEU A 83 -4.47 2.82 -5.21
C LEU A 83 -5.72 1.94 -5.27
N SER A 84 -6.18 1.45 -4.11
CA SER A 84 -7.35 0.58 -4.01
C SER A 84 -8.68 1.34 -4.05
N ALA A 85 -8.70 2.60 -3.57
CA ALA A 85 -9.86 3.49 -3.58
C ALA A 85 -9.95 4.37 -4.82
N GLY A 86 -8.81 4.67 -5.48
CA GLY A 86 -8.73 5.71 -6.52
C GLY A 86 -8.88 7.12 -5.96
N ALA A 87 -8.60 7.34 -4.69
CA ALA A 87 -8.77 8.60 -3.97
C ALA A 87 -7.56 8.90 -3.07
N MET A 88 -7.41 10.14 -2.60
CA MET A 88 -6.33 10.54 -1.70
C MET A 88 -6.72 10.39 -0.22
N PRO A 89 -5.74 10.43 0.71
CA PRO A 89 -5.96 10.26 2.15
C PRO A 89 -7.02 11.16 2.76
N GLU A 90 -7.18 12.39 2.30
CA GLU A 90 -8.23 13.31 2.76
C GLU A 90 -9.65 12.80 2.47
N ILE A 91 -9.80 11.89 1.51
CA ILE A 91 -11.07 11.25 1.15
C ILE A 91 -11.19 9.91 1.87
N HIS A 92 -10.20 9.00 1.67
CA HIS A 92 -10.30 7.65 2.23
C HIS A 92 -9.90 7.53 3.70
N GLY A 93 -9.31 8.55 4.32
CA GLY A 93 -9.04 8.62 5.76
C GLY A 93 -7.76 7.94 6.25
N VAL A 94 -7.08 7.15 5.41
CA VAL A 94 -5.85 6.42 5.76
C VAL A 94 -4.65 7.21 5.25
N TYR A 95 -3.91 7.87 6.11
CA TYR A 95 -2.77 8.70 5.73
C TYR A 95 -1.42 8.16 6.23
N GLN A 96 -1.43 7.20 7.16
CA GLN A 96 -0.24 6.52 7.68
C GLN A 96 -0.60 5.21 8.38
N ALA A 97 0.39 4.34 8.60
CA ALA A 97 0.22 3.06 9.28
C ALA A 97 -0.10 3.21 10.76
N GLU A 98 0.47 4.22 11.41
CA GLU A 98 0.30 4.50 12.85
C GLU A 98 -0.18 5.91 13.07
N ARG A 99 -0.99 6.13 14.08
CA ARG A 99 -1.50 7.43 14.51
C ARG A 99 -1.21 7.64 15.99
N TYR A 100 -1.06 8.89 16.38
CA TYR A 100 -1.01 9.26 17.80
C TYR A 100 -2.44 9.31 18.37
N ASP A 101 -2.68 8.52 19.40
CA ASP A 101 -3.92 8.59 20.17
C ASP A 101 -3.74 9.56 21.35
N ALA A 102 -4.43 10.69 21.30
CA ALA A 102 -4.36 11.73 22.33
C ALA A 102 -4.92 11.28 23.70
N VAL A 103 -5.78 10.25 23.73
CA VAL A 103 -6.37 9.72 24.98
C VAL A 103 -5.36 8.83 25.70
N THR A 104 -4.76 7.89 24.97
CA THR A 104 -3.77 6.98 25.54
C THR A 104 -2.35 7.55 25.53
N GLN A 105 -2.12 8.67 24.83
CA GLN A 105 -0.82 9.32 24.62
C GLN A 105 0.23 8.37 24.03
N ARG A 106 -0.20 7.50 23.11
CA ARG A 106 0.66 6.48 22.45
C ARG A 106 0.41 6.43 20.96
N SER A 107 1.42 5.99 20.24
CA SER A 107 1.26 5.58 18.85
C SER A 107 0.53 4.24 18.79
N GLU A 108 -0.49 4.16 17.97
CA GLU A 108 -1.25 2.94 17.71
C GLU A 108 -1.50 2.79 16.20
N SER A 109 -1.84 1.58 15.74
CA SER A 109 -2.24 1.37 14.35
C SER A 109 -3.38 2.32 13.96
N THR A 110 -3.33 2.84 12.74
CA THR A 110 -4.44 3.62 12.16
C THR A 110 -5.75 2.82 12.17
N PHE A 111 -5.68 1.49 12.02
CA PHE A 111 -6.83 0.59 12.07
C PHE A 111 -7.17 0.10 13.48
N ALA A 112 -6.52 0.62 14.54
CA ALA A 112 -6.85 0.22 15.90
C ALA A 112 -8.33 0.48 16.19
N ASN A 113 -9.04 -0.59 16.62
CA ASN A 113 -10.46 -0.55 16.95
C ASN A 113 -10.78 -1.59 18.02
N ARG A 114 -11.14 -1.11 19.22
CA ARG A 114 -11.36 -1.94 20.41
C ARG A 114 -12.64 -2.76 20.39
N ASP A 115 -13.55 -2.50 19.45
CA ASP A 115 -14.79 -3.24 19.27
C ASP A 115 -14.54 -4.62 18.63
N TYR A 116 -13.34 -4.80 18.03
CA TYR A 116 -12.97 -6.02 17.32
C TYR A 116 -11.77 -6.70 17.97
N ARG A 117 -11.68 -8.02 17.77
CA ARG A 117 -10.62 -8.85 18.34
C ARG A 117 -9.78 -9.48 17.23
N GLY A 118 -8.47 -9.53 17.45
CA GLY A 118 -7.57 -10.33 16.63
C GLY A 118 -7.85 -11.82 16.79
N ILE A 119 -7.67 -12.56 15.72
CA ILE A 119 -7.69 -14.03 15.68
C ILE A 119 -6.28 -14.47 15.30
N ASN A 120 -5.63 -15.22 16.16
CA ASN A 120 -4.20 -15.53 16.13
C ASN A 120 -3.30 -14.26 16.16
N SER A 121 -3.83 -13.15 16.65
CA SER A 121 -3.13 -11.89 16.84
C SER A 121 -3.62 -11.22 18.11
N THR A 122 -2.74 -10.47 18.77
CA THR A 122 -3.10 -9.63 19.92
C THR A 122 -3.61 -8.25 19.52
N GLU A 123 -3.48 -7.89 18.25
CA GLU A 123 -3.88 -6.58 17.72
C GLU A 123 -5.40 -6.53 17.50
N GLN A 124 -6.03 -5.45 17.94
CA GLN A 124 -7.47 -5.19 17.78
C GLN A 124 -7.65 -4.20 16.63
N LEU A 125 -7.92 -4.73 15.45
CA LEU A 125 -7.90 -3.95 14.21
C LEU A 125 -9.18 -4.15 13.40
N ALA A 126 -9.64 -3.07 12.75
CA ALA A 126 -10.71 -3.12 11.76
C ALA A 126 -10.60 -1.92 10.80
N PRO A 127 -11.11 -2.01 9.57
CA PRO A 127 -11.20 -0.86 8.66
C PRO A 127 -12.20 0.19 9.16
N ALA A 128 -13.22 -0.24 9.90
CA ALA A 128 -14.29 0.61 10.40
C ALA A 128 -13.75 1.77 11.25
N GLY A 129 -14.12 2.99 10.86
CA GLY A 129 -13.69 4.23 11.52
C GLY A 129 -12.41 4.84 10.96
N ALA A 130 -11.50 4.06 10.40
CA ALA A 130 -10.28 4.54 9.77
C ALA A 130 -10.43 4.70 8.25
N LEU A 131 -10.81 3.63 7.57
CA LEU A 131 -11.11 3.65 6.15
C LEU A 131 -12.55 4.16 5.95
N ARG A 132 -12.71 5.20 5.13
CA ARG A 132 -14.00 5.87 4.91
C ARG A 132 -14.55 5.71 3.52
N SER A 133 -13.70 5.32 2.59
CA SER A 133 -14.08 5.06 1.21
C SER A 133 -14.26 3.59 0.99
N GLU A 134 -15.16 3.24 0.13
CA GLU A 134 -15.17 1.90 -0.46
C GLU A 134 -13.95 1.71 -1.35
N LEU A 135 -13.47 0.50 -1.41
CA LEU A 135 -12.39 0.06 -2.29
C LEU A 135 -12.95 -0.74 -3.46
N LEU A 136 -12.10 -1.05 -4.44
CA LEU A 136 -12.47 -1.96 -5.53
C LEU A 136 -13.01 -3.31 -5.02
N THR A 137 -12.48 -3.80 -3.91
CA THR A 137 -12.92 -5.03 -3.22
C THR A 137 -14.35 -4.93 -2.74
N ASP A 138 -14.73 -3.81 -2.12
CA ASP A 138 -16.07 -3.53 -1.63
C ASP A 138 -17.06 -3.43 -2.79
N VAL A 139 -16.69 -2.68 -3.83
CA VAL A 139 -17.53 -2.51 -5.03
C VAL A 139 -17.78 -3.84 -5.72
N LEU A 140 -16.76 -4.70 -5.86
CA LEU A 140 -16.93 -6.00 -6.47
C LEU A 140 -17.90 -6.88 -5.66
N ARG A 141 -17.76 -6.89 -4.34
CA ARG A 141 -18.63 -7.65 -3.43
C ARG A 141 -20.06 -7.09 -3.46
N GLY A 142 -20.23 -5.78 -3.36
CA GLY A 142 -21.53 -5.11 -3.42
C GLY A 142 -22.25 -5.36 -4.74
N SER A 143 -21.56 -5.19 -5.87
CA SER A 143 -22.13 -5.40 -7.20
C SER A 143 -22.53 -6.87 -7.48
N SER A 144 -21.88 -7.80 -6.82
CA SER A 144 -22.14 -9.25 -6.94
C SER A 144 -23.12 -9.78 -5.89
N GLN A 145 -23.68 -8.90 -5.04
CA GLN A 145 -24.53 -9.30 -3.90
C GLN A 145 -23.84 -10.34 -2.98
N GLY A 146 -22.51 -10.21 -2.82
CA GLY A 146 -21.70 -11.10 -2.02
C GLY A 146 -21.25 -12.40 -2.69
N ASP A 147 -21.60 -12.64 -3.96
CA ASP A 147 -21.17 -13.87 -4.67
C ASP A 147 -19.68 -13.86 -5.04
N ALA A 148 -19.08 -12.69 -5.29
CA ALA A 148 -17.65 -12.60 -5.60
C ALA A 148 -16.78 -13.07 -4.43
N ILE A 149 -15.73 -13.84 -4.74
CA ILE A 149 -14.72 -14.26 -3.77
C ILE A 149 -13.65 -13.16 -3.70
N VAL A 150 -13.41 -12.60 -2.50
CA VAL A 150 -12.43 -11.52 -2.29
C VAL A 150 -11.60 -11.80 -1.05
N TYR A 151 -10.30 -11.98 -1.23
CA TYR A 151 -9.32 -12.13 -0.14
C TYR A 151 -8.15 -11.18 -0.33
N ALA A 152 -7.69 -10.59 0.77
CA ALA A 152 -6.46 -9.81 0.83
C ALA A 152 -5.44 -10.50 1.74
N ILE A 153 -4.20 -10.66 1.27
CA ILE A 153 -3.16 -11.41 1.95
C ILE A 153 -1.87 -10.56 1.96
N ALA A 154 -1.32 -10.30 3.15
CA ALA A 154 -0.14 -9.46 3.33
C ALA A 154 0.77 -10.00 4.45
N SER A 155 1.98 -9.46 4.56
CA SER A 155 2.85 -9.74 5.70
C SER A 155 2.45 -8.96 6.95
N ARG A 156 1.81 -7.79 6.81
CA ARG A 156 1.42 -6.88 7.90
C ARG A 156 -0.08 -6.65 7.91
N ALA A 157 -0.65 -6.50 9.11
CA ALA A 157 -2.08 -6.28 9.32
C ALA A 157 -2.60 -5.02 8.62
N ASN A 158 -1.90 -3.89 8.78
CA ASN A 158 -2.30 -2.63 8.18
C ASN A 158 -2.36 -2.70 6.65
N ASP A 159 -1.39 -3.40 6.03
CA ASP A 159 -1.34 -3.59 4.57
C ASP A 159 -2.54 -4.42 4.11
N ALA A 160 -2.83 -5.55 4.80
CA ALA A 160 -3.95 -6.42 4.46
C ALA A 160 -5.30 -5.69 4.56
N ILE A 161 -5.52 -4.93 5.64
CA ILE A 161 -6.76 -4.19 5.88
C ILE A 161 -6.93 -3.04 4.88
N ALA A 162 -5.83 -2.31 4.57
CA ALA A 162 -5.85 -1.18 3.64
C ALA A 162 -6.25 -1.55 2.21
N VAL A 163 -6.10 -2.83 1.83
CA VAL A 163 -6.48 -3.32 0.49
C VAL A 163 -7.68 -4.26 0.50
N ALA A 164 -8.10 -4.75 1.68
CA ALA A 164 -9.27 -5.61 1.82
C ALA A 164 -10.58 -4.81 1.78
N GLY A 165 -10.58 -3.60 2.33
CA GLY A 165 -11.82 -2.83 2.47
C GLY A 165 -12.72 -3.36 3.59
N HIS A 166 -14.02 -3.15 3.46
CA HIS A 166 -15.01 -3.49 4.47
C HIS A 166 -15.69 -4.83 4.23
N ASP A 167 -15.85 -5.23 2.95
CA ASP A 167 -16.69 -6.35 2.55
C ASP A 167 -15.92 -7.59 2.05
N ALA A 168 -14.59 -7.60 2.10
CA ALA A 168 -13.80 -8.78 1.73
C ALA A 168 -14.21 -9.99 2.60
N GLU A 169 -14.13 -11.21 2.05
CA GLU A 169 -14.30 -12.45 2.81
C GLU A 169 -13.17 -12.68 3.82
N GLY A 170 -12.04 -11.99 3.67
CA GLY A 170 -10.96 -12.00 4.65
C GLY A 170 -9.81 -11.07 4.30
N ALA A 171 -9.30 -10.40 5.32
CA ALA A 171 -7.98 -9.80 5.36
C ALA A 171 -7.09 -10.68 6.22
N ILE A 172 -6.01 -11.20 5.64
CA ILE A 172 -5.15 -12.21 6.26
C ILE A 172 -3.73 -11.68 6.30
N TRP A 173 -3.10 -11.79 7.46
CA TRP A 173 -1.71 -11.34 7.62
C TRP A 173 -0.88 -12.32 8.45
N ILE A 174 0.43 -12.09 8.51
CA ILE A 174 1.33 -12.86 9.34
C ILE A 174 1.46 -12.15 10.70
N ASP A 175 1.09 -12.81 11.78
CA ASP A 175 1.30 -12.28 13.12
C ASP A 175 2.80 -12.11 13.40
N LYS A 176 3.19 -10.92 13.81
CA LYS A 176 4.60 -10.53 13.96
C LYS A 176 5.35 -11.27 15.06
N HIS A 177 4.64 -11.91 15.99
CA HIS A 177 5.24 -12.65 17.11
C HIS A 177 5.32 -14.15 16.84
N SER A 178 4.23 -14.74 16.41
CA SER A 178 4.11 -16.19 16.18
C SER A 178 4.47 -16.62 14.75
N GLY A 179 4.33 -15.72 13.78
CA GLY A 179 4.43 -16.03 12.36
C GLY A 179 3.25 -16.87 11.83
N TRP A 180 2.16 -16.93 12.57
CA TRP A 180 0.93 -17.60 12.18
C TRP A 180 0.10 -16.69 11.26
N TRP A 181 -0.73 -17.31 10.43
CA TRP A 181 -1.78 -16.57 9.73
C TRP A 181 -2.81 -16.07 10.73
N ALA A 182 -3.10 -14.80 10.66
CA ALA A 182 -3.98 -14.07 11.56
C ALA A 182 -4.99 -13.24 10.78
N THR A 183 -6.05 -12.84 11.47
CA THR A 183 -7.09 -11.93 10.97
C THR A 183 -7.76 -11.21 12.14
N THR A 184 -8.86 -10.51 11.88
CA THR A 184 -9.74 -9.91 12.88
C THR A 184 -11.16 -10.47 12.74
N ASN A 185 -11.91 -10.52 13.82
CA ASN A 185 -13.31 -10.95 13.78
C ASN A 185 -14.22 -9.98 13.03
N PHE A 186 -13.71 -8.81 12.60
CA PHE A 186 -14.42 -7.93 11.68
C PHE A 186 -14.80 -8.67 10.38
N TYR A 187 -13.90 -9.50 9.85
CA TYR A 187 -14.12 -10.32 8.65
C TYR A 187 -14.73 -11.71 9.00
N GLY A 188 -15.34 -11.87 10.17
CA GLY A 188 -15.97 -13.11 10.60
C GLY A 188 -15.02 -14.06 11.31
N GLY A 189 -13.98 -14.53 10.64
CA GLY A 189 -13.01 -15.48 11.20
C GLY A 189 -11.82 -15.74 10.31
N LEU A 190 -10.85 -16.52 10.80
CA LEU A 190 -9.73 -16.96 9.98
C LEU A 190 -10.24 -17.94 8.92
N PRO A 191 -10.06 -17.65 7.61
CA PRO A 191 -10.51 -18.54 6.55
C PRO A 191 -9.93 -19.95 6.68
N ALA A 192 -10.72 -20.96 6.31
CA ALA A 192 -10.37 -22.38 6.51
C ALA A 192 -9.01 -22.76 5.91
N LEU A 193 -8.62 -22.18 4.78
CA LEU A 193 -7.31 -22.45 4.14
C LEU A 193 -6.15 -21.90 4.97
N ALA A 194 -6.30 -20.72 5.54
CA ALA A 194 -5.28 -20.13 6.42
C ALA A 194 -5.20 -20.90 7.75
N LEU A 195 -6.35 -21.31 8.31
CA LEU A 195 -6.41 -22.17 9.51
C LEU A 195 -5.73 -23.53 9.23
N LYS A 196 -6.01 -24.14 8.08
CA LYS A 196 -5.35 -25.38 7.65
C LYS A 196 -3.84 -25.19 7.53
N ALA A 197 -3.38 -24.11 6.92
CA ALA A 197 -1.94 -23.80 6.81
C ALA A 197 -1.27 -23.65 8.19
N ASN A 198 -1.94 -23.03 9.17
CA ASN A 198 -1.46 -22.97 10.55
C ASN A 198 -1.36 -24.36 11.19
N ASN A 199 -2.40 -25.19 11.07
CA ASN A 199 -2.44 -26.52 11.64
C ASN A 199 -1.37 -27.45 11.04
N GLU A 200 -1.09 -27.31 9.76
CA GLU A 200 -0.07 -28.09 9.03
C GLU A 200 1.34 -27.44 9.13
N GLN A 201 1.51 -26.40 9.93
CA GLN A 201 2.76 -25.66 10.08
C GLN A 201 3.37 -25.14 8.77
N ARG A 202 2.52 -24.83 7.79
CA ARG A 202 2.89 -24.26 6.47
C ARG A 202 2.87 -22.72 6.47
N MET A 203 2.92 -22.08 7.63
CA MET A 203 3.04 -20.63 7.81
C MET A 203 4.52 -20.24 8.04
N LEU A 204 4.78 -18.94 8.06
CA LEU A 204 6.14 -18.42 8.22
C LEU A 204 6.80 -18.90 9.52
N GLY A 205 6.06 -18.91 10.64
CA GLY A 205 6.53 -19.39 11.94
C GLY A 205 6.87 -20.87 11.98
N GLY A 206 6.27 -21.70 11.11
CA GLY A 206 6.51 -23.13 11.01
C GLY A 206 7.80 -23.54 10.29
N ARG A 207 8.55 -22.57 9.73
CA ARG A 207 9.84 -22.88 9.11
C ARG A 207 10.82 -23.48 10.10
N THR A 208 11.62 -24.44 9.65
CA THR A 208 12.64 -25.10 10.48
C THR A 208 13.65 -24.11 11.06
N THR A 209 14.12 -24.39 12.27
CA THR A 209 15.15 -23.56 12.93
C THR A 209 16.49 -24.32 12.95
N PRO A 210 17.58 -23.72 12.52
CA PRO A 210 17.70 -22.40 11.93
C PRO A 210 17.16 -22.34 10.48
N THR A 211 16.55 -21.21 10.10
CA THR A 211 16.22 -20.92 8.70
C THR A 211 17.40 -20.18 8.07
N VAL A 212 17.84 -20.58 6.89
CA VAL A 212 18.95 -19.94 6.20
C VAL A 212 18.49 -19.35 4.88
N TRP A 213 18.71 -18.05 4.70
CA TRP A 213 18.52 -17.37 3.43
C TRP A 213 19.86 -17.32 2.67
N LYS A 214 19.85 -17.97 1.50
CA LYS A 214 20.95 -17.98 0.53
C LYS A 214 20.42 -17.50 -0.82
N PRO A 215 21.26 -16.92 -1.69
CA PRO A 215 20.84 -16.51 -3.01
C PRO A 215 20.33 -17.71 -3.82
N LEU A 216 19.31 -17.45 -4.67
CA LEU A 216 18.94 -18.40 -5.72
C LEU A 216 20.15 -18.56 -6.66
N SER A 217 20.51 -19.80 -7.00
CA SER A 217 21.77 -20.19 -7.67
C SER A 217 22.09 -19.48 -9.00
N LYS A 218 21.20 -18.62 -9.49
CA LYS A 218 21.32 -17.84 -10.73
C LYS A 218 21.05 -16.34 -10.53
N SER A 219 20.85 -15.87 -9.30
CA SER A 219 20.32 -14.52 -9.04
C SER A 219 21.37 -13.44 -8.87
N THR A 220 22.58 -13.79 -8.47
CA THR A 220 23.62 -12.80 -8.14
C THR A 220 24.84 -12.98 -9.02
N LYS A 221 25.22 -11.90 -9.72
CA LYS A 221 26.50 -11.81 -10.43
C LYS A 221 27.67 -11.54 -9.47
N GLU A 222 27.39 -11.02 -8.29
CA GLU A 222 28.36 -10.53 -7.32
C GLU A 222 28.03 -11.05 -5.93
N GLY A 223 28.83 -11.98 -5.46
CA GLY A 223 28.89 -12.38 -4.06
C GLY A 223 27.89 -13.42 -3.61
N SER A 224 28.34 -14.27 -2.72
CA SER A 224 27.53 -15.26 -2.00
C SER A 224 27.26 -14.69 -0.60
N PHE A 225 26.01 -14.79 -0.14
CA PHE A 225 25.63 -14.50 1.23
C PHE A 225 24.90 -15.69 1.87
N ALA A 226 24.89 -15.72 3.20
CA ALA A 226 24.08 -16.67 3.96
C ALA A 226 23.66 -16.00 5.28
N HIS A 227 22.36 -15.73 5.40
CA HIS A 227 21.79 -15.16 6.62
C HIS A 227 21.06 -16.24 7.37
N THR A 228 21.43 -16.45 8.64
CA THR A 228 20.81 -17.44 9.52
C THR A 228 19.82 -16.75 10.44
N PHE A 229 18.58 -17.17 10.41
CA PHE A 229 17.49 -16.65 11.22
C PHE A 229 17.21 -17.57 12.40
N GLU A 230 17.62 -17.12 13.59
CA GLU A 230 17.49 -17.85 14.86
C GLU A 230 17.42 -16.89 16.05
N GLY A 231 17.09 -17.41 17.23
CA GLY A 231 17.04 -16.65 18.48
C GLY A 231 15.93 -15.60 18.51
N ALA A 232 16.11 -14.55 19.32
CA ALA A 232 15.08 -13.53 19.60
C ALA A 232 14.67 -12.69 18.38
N TRP A 233 15.55 -12.51 17.41
CA TRP A 233 15.30 -11.71 16.20
C TRP A 233 14.72 -12.53 15.04
N ARG A 234 14.62 -13.85 15.21
CA ARG A 234 14.23 -14.77 14.14
C ARG A 234 12.96 -14.33 13.41
N MET A 235 11.90 -14.03 14.14
CA MET A 235 10.62 -13.69 13.51
C MET A 235 10.67 -12.32 12.80
N SER A 236 11.29 -11.34 13.43
CA SER A 236 11.51 -10.02 12.82
C SER A 236 12.30 -10.13 11.50
N ASP A 237 13.38 -10.91 11.51
CA ASP A 237 14.24 -11.10 10.33
C ASP A 237 13.52 -11.93 9.24
N LEU A 238 12.71 -12.93 9.61
CA LEU A 238 11.89 -13.68 8.66
C LEU A 238 10.85 -12.78 7.97
N LEU A 239 10.20 -11.87 8.71
CA LEU A 239 9.22 -10.94 8.16
C LEU A 239 9.81 -9.91 7.19
N THR A 240 11.09 -9.57 7.36
CA THR A 240 11.84 -8.67 6.47
C THR A 240 12.72 -9.43 5.47
N SER A 241 12.43 -10.68 5.23
CA SER A 241 13.09 -11.54 4.25
C SER A 241 12.13 -11.96 3.13
N PRO A 242 12.64 -12.46 1.99
CA PRO A 242 11.79 -12.96 0.92
C PRO A 242 10.88 -14.13 1.31
N PHE A 243 11.14 -14.78 2.45
CA PHE A 243 10.33 -15.90 2.93
C PHE A 243 8.91 -15.49 3.35
N ALA A 244 8.70 -14.24 3.74
CA ALA A 244 7.35 -13.71 3.97
C ALA A 244 6.55 -13.70 2.66
N ASN A 245 7.16 -13.24 1.56
CA ASN A 245 6.55 -13.26 0.24
C ASN A 245 6.28 -14.69 -0.26
N ASP A 246 7.19 -15.65 0.00
CA ASP A 246 6.97 -17.06 -0.32
C ASP A 246 5.72 -17.59 0.39
N ALA A 247 5.56 -17.29 1.69
CA ALA A 247 4.39 -17.71 2.46
C ALA A 247 3.08 -17.11 1.92
N ILE A 248 3.08 -15.81 1.58
CA ILE A 248 1.94 -15.12 0.97
C ILE A 248 1.60 -15.76 -0.38
N THR A 249 2.59 -16.02 -1.23
CA THR A 249 2.41 -16.64 -2.54
C THR A 249 1.82 -18.04 -2.41
N ASP A 250 2.33 -18.86 -1.49
CA ASP A 250 1.82 -20.21 -1.27
C ASP A 250 0.37 -20.22 -0.79
N LEU A 251 0.02 -19.36 0.18
CA LEU A 251 -1.36 -19.26 0.63
C LEU A 251 -2.28 -18.73 -0.48
N SER A 252 -1.83 -17.75 -1.27
CA SER A 252 -2.61 -17.19 -2.39
C SER A 252 -2.89 -18.26 -3.46
N LYS A 253 -1.94 -19.16 -3.76
CA LYS A 253 -2.16 -20.29 -4.67
C LYS A 253 -3.28 -21.21 -4.17
N GLU A 254 -3.39 -21.43 -2.87
CA GLU A 254 -4.50 -22.23 -2.30
C GLU A 254 -5.85 -21.53 -2.50
N PHE A 255 -5.92 -20.19 -2.31
CA PHE A 255 -7.15 -19.43 -2.56
C PHE A 255 -7.51 -19.37 -4.05
N ILE A 256 -6.54 -19.30 -4.97
CA ILE A 256 -6.77 -19.38 -6.42
C ILE A 256 -7.38 -20.75 -6.79
N ARG A 257 -6.83 -21.85 -6.26
CA ARG A 257 -7.38 -23.19 -6.45
C ARG A 257 -8.79 -23.35 -5.87
N TYR A 258 -9.02 -22.76 -4.68
CA TYR A 258 -10.33 -22.76 -4.04
C TYR A 258 -11.36 -22.02 -4.91
N ALA A 259 -11.03 -20.82 -5.39
CA ALA A 259 -11.90 -20.02 -6.22
C ALA A 259 -12.25 -20.74 -7.53
N HIS A 260 -11.28 -21.37 -8.19
CA HIS A 260 -11.52 -22.16 -9.39
C HIS A 260 -12.49 -23.33 -9.13
N LYS A 261 -12.36 -24.02 -7.99
CA LYS A 261 -13.26 -25.12 -7.61
C LYS A 261 -14.65 -24.63 -7.21
N ALA A 262 -14.76 -23.46 -6.61
CA ALA A 262 -16.04 -22.90 -6.16
C ALA A 262 -16.99 -22.54 -7.32
N ARG A 263 -16.45 -22.28 -8.52
CA ARG A 263 -17.21 -21.99 -9.76
C ARG A 263 -18.30 -20.93 -9.57
N ARG A 264 -17.95 -19.83 -8.88
CA ARG A 264 -18.88 -18.70 -8.71
C ARG A 264 -19.15 -18.04 -10.05
N THR A 265 -20.31 -17.42 -10.17
CA THR A 265 -20.69 -16.67 -11.38
C THR A 265 -20.07 -15.30 -11.45
N SER A 266 -19.74 -14.74 -10.29
CA SER A 266 -19.04 -13.45 -10.15
C SER A 266 -17.52 -13.64 -10.14
N PRO A 267 -16.77 -12.61 -10.56
CA PRO A 267 -15.31 -12.68 -10.57
C PRO A 267 -14.72 -12.88 -9.18
N THR A 268 -13.58 -13.53 -9.15
CA THR A 268 -12.73 -13.61 -7.96
C THR A 268 -11.70 -12.49 -7.97
N LEU A 269 -11.43 -11.89 -6.82
CA LEU A 269 -10.33 -10.94 -6.61
C LEU A 269 -9.43 -11.42 -5.47
N ILE A 270 -8.20 -11.78 -5.80
CA ILE A 270 -7.17 -12.09 -4.81
C ILE A 270 -6.18 -10.93 -4.80
N VAL A 271 -6.08 -10.26 -3.67
CA VAL A 271 -5.13 -9.15 -3.45
C VAL A 271 -3.95 -9.65 -2.64
N MET A 272 -2.76 -9.48 -3.17
CA MET A 272 -1.50 -9.82 -2.51
C MET A 272 -0.70 -8.55 -2.26
N VAL A 273 -0.14 -8.39 -1.07
CA VAL A 273 0.84 -7.33 -0.79
C VAL A 273 2.17 -7.98 -0.47
N LEU A 274 3.11 -7.85 -1.39
CA LEU A 274 4.49 -8.35 -1.26
C LEU A 274 5.42 -7.21 -0.88
N ASP A 275 6.56 -7.53 -0.26
CA ASP A 275 7.53 -6.55 0.22
C ASP A 275 8.93 -6.87 -0.31
N LEU A 276 9.58 -5.91 -0.96
CA LEU A 276 10.96 -5.99 -1.41
C LEU A 276 11.93 -5.23 -0.50
N GLU A 277 11.45 -4.61 0.58
CA GLU A 277 12.31 -4.04 1.61
C GLU A 277 12.90 -5.14 2.49
N VAL A 278 13.89 -5.83 1.97
CA VAL A 278 14.60 -6.86 2.71
C VAL A 278 15.64 -6.26 3.66
N GLY A 279 15.81 -6.87 4.83
CA GLY A 279 16.70 -6.37 5.85
C GLY A 279 16.95 -7.38 6.97
N ALA A 280 17.79 -7.02 7.91
CA ALA A 280 18.01 -7.78 9.13
C ALA A 280 18.14 -6.83 10.34
N ARG A 281 17.58 -7.24 11.48
CA ARG A 281 17.60 -6.49 12.76
C ARG A 281 17.17 -5.03 12.60
N GLY A 282 16.17 -4.80 11.74
CA GLY A 282 15.62 -3.47 11.48
C GLY A 282 16.46 -2.58 10.55
N VAL A 283 17.50 -3.11 9.92
CA VAL A 283 18.34 -2.41 8.94
C VAL A 283 18.08 -2.98 7.56
N ALA A 284 17.64 -2.14 6.62
CA ALA A 284 17.43 -2.53 5.23
C ALA A 284 18.77 -2.73 4.51
N TYR A 285 18.78 -3.69 3.57
CA TYR A 285 19.92 -3.87 2.68
C TYR A 285 19.94 -2.78 1.59
N ALA A 286 21.16 -2.42 1.17
CA ALA A 286 21.36 -1.36 0.18
C ALA A 286 20.83 -1.76 -1.21
N ASP A 287 20.46 -0.75 -2.00
CA ASP A 287 20.23 -0.92 -3.43
C ASP A 287 21.48 -1.58 -4.06
N TYR A 288 21.25 -2.49 -5.00
CA TYR A 288 22.30 -3.27 -5.68
C TYR A 288 23.09 -4.25 -4.78
N SER A 289 22.70 -4.44 -3.51
CA SER A 289 23.26 -5.54 -2.73
C SER A 289 22.85 -6.89 -3.29
N PRO A 290 23.62 -7.97 -3.04
CA PRO A 290 23.22 -9.32 -3.43
C PRO A 290 21.85 -9.75 -2.88
N GLU A 291 21.52 -9.31 -1.66
CA GLU A 291 20.24 -9.58 -0.99
C GLU A 291 19.07 -8.90 -1.74
N GLN A 292 19.25 -7.64 -2.13
CA GLN A 292 18.23 -6.90 -2.89
C GLN A 292 18.02 -7.53 -4.29
N GLN A 293 19.11 -7.93 -4.96
CA GLN A 293 19.02 -8.64 -6.24
C GLN A 293 18.28 -9.98 -6.10
N ASP A 294 18.57 -10.75 -5.03
CA ASP A 294 17.91 -12.02 -4.75
C ASP A 294 16.41 -11.82 -4.44
N ALA A 295 16.04 -10.77 -3.70
CA ALA A 295 14.64 -10.44 -3.43
C ALA A 295 13.85 -10.19 -4.72
N TYR A 296 14.41 -9.43 -5.67
CA TYR A 296 13.80 -9.21 -6.98
C TYR A 296 13.73 -10.48 -7.82
N ALA A 297 14.78 -11.33 -7.79
CA ALA A 297 14.77 -12.60 -8.50
C ALA A 297 13.72 -13.57 -7.95
N ARG A 298 13.50 -13.57 -6.63
CA ARG A 298 12.43 -14.35 -5.98
C ARG A 298 11.05 -13.80 -6.32
N LEU A 299 10.88 -12.48 -6.37
CA LEU A 299 9.63 -11.89 -6.86
C LEU A 299 9.31 -12.38 -8.28
N ASN A 300 10.30 -12.41 -9.18
CA ASN A 300 10.12 -12.95 -10.54
C ASN A 300 9.65 -14.41 -10.51
N GLU A 301 10.21 -15.25 -9.64
CA GLU A 301 9.81 -16.65 -9.46
C GLU A 301 8.40 -16.77 -8.87
N GLN A 302 8.04 -15.95 -7.87
CA GLN A 302 6.71 -15.90 -7.27
C GLN A 302 5.64 -15.51 -8.31
N VAL A 303 5.93 -14.49 -9.13
CA VAL A 303 5.04 -14.11 -10.25
C VAL A 303 4.94 -15.24 -11.27
N HIS A 304 6.03 -15.95 -11.57
CA HIS A 304 6.00 -17.12 -12.46
C HIS A 304 5.08 -18.22 -11.92
N GLN A 305 5.16 -18.53 -10.63
CA GLN A 305 4.31 -19.55 -10.00
C GLN A 305 2.82 -19.18 -10.06
N ILE A 306 2.49 -17.90 -9.82
CA ILE A 306 1.11 -17.40 -9.93
C ILE A 306 0.62 -17.45 -11.38
N THR A 307 1.40 -16.97 -12.34
CA THR A 307 1.00 -16.97 -13.76
C THR A 307 0.85 -18.38 -14.31
N ALA A 308 1.75 -19.30 -13.96
CA ALA A 308 1.66 -20.71 -14.38
C ALA A 308 0.39 -21.36 -13.84
N LEU A 309 0.06 -21.13 -12.56
CA LEU A 309 -1.16 -21.65 -11.95
C LEU A 309 -2.43 -21.06 -12.59
N LEU A 310 -2.45 -19.76 -12.86
CA LEU A 310 -3.58 -19.10 -13.51
C LEU A 310 -3.77 -19.63 -14.94
N GLN A 311 -2.68 -19.80 -15.68
CA GLN A 311 -2.72 -20.36 -17.01
C GLN A 311 -3.22 -21.83 -17.03
N GLU A 312 -2.79 -22.63 -16.05
CA GLU A 312 -3.23 -24.02 -15.88
C GLU A 312 -4.72 -24.13 -15.59
N LEU A 313 -5.23 -23.31 -14.66
CA LEU A 313 -6.60 -23.45 -14.16
C LEU A 313 -7.63 -22.70 -15.01
N TYR A 314 -7.30 -21.53 -15.53
CA TYR A 314 -8.25 -20.63 -16.19
C TYR A 314 -8.01 -20.50 -17.69
N GLY A 315 -6.79 -20.80 -18.20
CA GLY A 315 -6.42 -20.50 -19.57
C GLY A 315 -6.21 -18.98 -19.80
N ALA A 316 -5.66 -18.62 -20.96
CA ALA A 316 -5.21 -17.24 -21.23
C ALA A 316 -6.32 -16.17 -21.21
N ASP A 317 -7.54 -16.55 -21.57
CA ASP A 317 -8.64 -15.61 -21.80
C ASP A 317 -9.56 -15.40 -20.58
N HIS A 318 -9.27 -16.04 -19.44
CA HIS A 318 -10.14 -16.03 -18.27
C HIS A 318 -9.51 -15.49 -17.00
N TYR A 319 -8.26 -15.05 -17.03
CA TYR A 319 -7.62 -14.42 -15.87
C TYR A 319 -7.01 -13.07 -16.20
N ALA A 320 -6.87 -12.27 -15.19
CA ALA A 320 -6.13 -11.02 -15.21
C ALA A 320 -5.10 -10.98 -14.09
N LEU A 321 -3.96 -10.39 -14.36
CA LEU A 321 -2.91 -10.13 -13.40
C LEU A 321 -2.50 -8.67 -13.48
N ASN A 322 -2.63 -7.97 -12.36
CA ASN A 322 -2.14 -6.60 -12.21
C ASN A 322 -1.04 -6.55 -11.16
N ILE A 323 0.10 -5.96 -11.50
CA ILE A 323 1.25 -5.77 -10.60
C ILE A 323 1.54 -4.28 -10.49
N VAL A 324 1.53 -3.77 -9.28
CA VAL A 324 1.68 -2.34 -8.98
C VAL A 324 2.82 -2.15 -8.00
N GLY A 325 3.82 -1.37 -8.39
CA GLY A 325 4.87 -0.94 -7.48
C GLY A 325 4.33 0.10 -6.49
N VAL A 326 4.61 -0.12 -5.21
CA VAL A 326 4.31 0.84 -4.14
C VAL A 326 5.63 1.40 -3.65
N PRO A 327 5.97 2.66 -3.96
CA PRO A 327 7.21 3.25 -3.51
C PRO A 327 7.28 3.25 -1.98
N VAL A 328 8.39 2.83 -1.45
CA VAL A 328 8.72 2.90 -0.03
C VAL A 328 9.94 3.77 0.17
N ALA A 329 10.07 4.35 1.34
CA ALA A 329 11.29 5.05 1.71
C ALA A 329 12.42 4.02 1.86
N ASN A 330 13.34 3.97 0.90
CA ASN A 330 14.51 3.09 1.03
C ASN A 330 15.41 3.61 2.15
N LEU A 331 15.56 2.80 3.19
CA LEU A 331 16.36 3.14 4.38
C LEU A 331 17.88 2.92 4.17
N ALA A 332 18.27 2.28 3.07
CA ALA A 332 19.67 2.13 2.70
C ALA A 332 20.16 3.41 2.01
N GLN A 333 20.81 4.27 2.74
CA GLN A 333 21.32 5.53 2.20
C GLN A 333 22.45 5.34 1.18
N PRO A 334 22.44 6.11 0.07
CA PRO A 334 23.71 6.57 -0.47
C PRO A 334 24.32 7.50 0.59
N LYS A 335 25.57 7.24 0.99
CA LYS A 335 26.32 8.19 1.83
C LYS A 335 26.12 9.59 1.28
N ALA A 336 25.49 10.47 2.06
CA ALA A 336 25.33 11.86 1.66
C ALA A 336 26.69 12.38 1.19
N PRO A 337 26.78 13.10 0.08
CA PRO A 337 28.04 13.67 -0.33
C PRO A 337 28.58 14.48 0.84
N SER A 338 29.79 14.17 1.28
CA SER A 338 30.47 14.57 2.51
C SER A 338 30.64 16.08 2.76
N ARG A 339 29.92 16.93 2.04
CA ARG A 339 30.02 18.40 2.07
C ARG A 339 28.72 19.13 2.46
N ARG A 340 27.61 18.44 2.76
CA ARG A 340 26.39 19.09 3.26
C ARG A 340 26.27 18.81 4.75
N SER A 341 26.18 19.87 5.55
CA SER A 341 25.73 19.75 6.93
C SER A 341 24.29 19.24 6.90
N VAL A 342 24.06 18.08 7.47
CA VAL A 342 22.72 17.56 7.68
C VAL A 342 22.10 18.35 8.82
N VAL A 343 20.98 18.99 8.58
CA VAL A 343 20.23 19.68 9.62
C VAL A 343 19.43 18.64 10.38
N THR A 344 19.56 18.61 11.71
CA THR A 344 18.80 17.66 12.55
C THR A 344 17.67 18.40 13.25
N PHE A 345 16.44 18.03 12.96
CA PHE A 345 15.28 18.46 13.72
C PHE A 345 15.09 17.54 14.94
N ASP A 346 15.07 18.14 16.13
CA ASP A 346 14.88 17.41 17.39
C ASP A 346 13.45 17.65 17.93
N PRO A 347 12.55 16.65 17.83
CA PRO A 347 11.18 16.77 18.32
C PRO A 347 11.08 17.04 19.82
N ALA A 348 11.96 16.45 20.63
CA ALA A 348 11.93 16.66 22.09
C ALA A 348 12.31 18.10 22.46
N LYS A 349 13.34 18.65 21.80
CA LYS A 349 13.72 20.05 21.94
C LYS A 349 12.61 20.99 21.44
N CYS A 350 11.99 20.65 20.31
CA CYS A 350 10.86 21.41 19.76
C CYS A 350 9.69 21.49 20.75
N ILE A 351 9.26 20.35 21.31
CA ILE A 351 8.18 20.29 22.30
C ILE A 351 8.53 21.11 23.56
N ALA A 352 9.75 20.97 24.07
CA ALA A 352 10.18 21.70 25.27
C ALA A 352 10.16 23.22 25.06
N LEU A 353 10.70 23.71 23.95
CA LEU A 353 10.72 25.14 23.62
C LEU A 353 9.31 25.67 23.31
N ALA A 354 8.47 24.88 22.60
CA ALA A 354 7.09 25.24 22.33
C ALA A 354 6.27 25.37 23.63
N ASN A 355 6.44 24.44 24.57
CA ASN A 355 5.79 24.51 25.88
C ASN A 355 6.25 25.72 26.69
N LEU A 356 7.54 26.05 26.64
CA LEU A 356 8.07 27.27 27.30
C LEU A 356 7.44 28.54 26.69
N TYR A 357 7.41 28.64 25.37
CA TYR A 357 6.84 29.77 24.65
C TYR A 357 5.34 29.93 24.93
N LEU A 358 4.55 28.87 24.80
CA LEU A 358 3.12 28.90 25.04
C LEU A 358 2.79 29.17 26.53
N SER A 359 3.64 28.67 27.45
CA SER A 359 3.48 28.97 28.88
C SER A 359 3.71 30.42 29.22
N ALA A 360 4.55 31.13 28.48
CA ALA A 360 4.74 32.58 28.65
C ALA A 360 3.49 33.37 28.23
N ILE A 361 2.71 32.88 27.29
CA ILE A 361 1.50 33.53 26.76
C ILE A 361 0.24 33.14 27.56
N TYR A 362 0.06 31.83 27.78
CA TYR A 362 -1.20 31.26 28.28
C TYR A 362 -1.12 30.72 29.72
N GLY A 363 0.05 30.88 30.35
CA GLY A 363 0.32 30.37 31.69
C GLY A 363 0.96 28.98 31.66
N ARG A 364 1.62 28.60 32.77
CA ARG A 364 2.41 27.39 32.88
C ARG A 364 1.54 26.16 32.71
N ASN A 365 1.83 25.35 31.69
CA ASN A 365 1.20 24.06 31.43
C ASN A 365 1.99 23.26 30.36
N ASP A 366 1.64 21.97 30.19
CA ASP A 366 2.10 21.13 29.08
C ASP A 366 1.10 21.28 27.92
N TRP A 367 1.30 22.29 27.09
CA TRP A 367 0.42 22.64 25.98
C TRP A 367 0.61 21.74 24.76
N VAL A 368 1.88 21.32 24.48
CA VAL A 368 2.25 20.43 23.37
C VAL A 368 2.59 19.06 23.96
N MET A 369 1.82 18.05 23.58
CA MET A 369 1.89 16.69 24.14
C MET A 369 2.88 15.80 23.40
N ALA A 370 2.91 15.90 22.08
CA ALA A 370 3.67 14.98 21.24
C ALA A 370 4.02 15.57 19.88
N TYR A 371 5.03 14.99 19.26
CA TYR A 371 5.33 15.09 17.83
C TYR A 371 5.15 13.70 17.21
N SER A 372 4.47 13.64 16.09
CA SER A 372 4.29 12.41 15.33
C SER A 372 4.15 12.75 13.84
N HIS A 373 4.97 12.16 12.98
CA HIS A 373 4.86 12.30 11.52
C HIS A 373 4.69 13.75 11.04
N GLN A 374 5.63 14.61 11.40
CA GLN A 374 5.62 16.04 11.05
C GLN A 374 4.41 16.83 11.59
N THR A 375 3.79 16.34 12.65
CA THR A 375 2.70 17.05 13.31
C THR A 375 2.93 17.21 14.81
N LEU A 376 2.54 18.36 15.36
CA LEU A 376 2.49 18.60 16.79
C LEU A 376 1.05 18.45 17.29
N HIS A 377 0.91 17.77 18.41
CA HIS A 377 -0.36 17.50 19.07
C HIS A 377 -0.51 18.38 20.30
N LEU A 378 -1.56 19.18 20.32
CA LEU A 378 -1.88 20.06 21.45
C LEU A 378 -2.70 19.33 22.52
N ASN A 379 -2.57 19.75 23.75
CA ASN A 379 -3.35 19.28 24.88
C ASN A 379 -4.76 19.90 24.86
N LYS A 380 -5.65 19.31 24.08
CA LYS A 380 -7.02 19.81 23.88
C LYS A 380 -7.81 19.90 25.18
N LYS A 381 -7.52 19.01 26.14
CA LYS A 381 -8.18 19.03 27.46
C LYS A 381 -7.79 20.28 28.23
N GLU A 382 -6.48 20.55 28.38
CA GLU A 382 -6.01 21.71 29.12
C GLU A 382 -6.42 23.02 28.44
N ILE A 383 -6.41 23.07 27.10
CA ILE A 383 -6.88 24.21 26.31
C ILE A 383 -8.35 24.51 26.63
N ALA A 384 -9.20 23.48 26.65
CA ALA A 384 -10.61 23.62 26.98
C ALA A 384 -10.82 24.00 28.47
N ASP A 385 -10.12 23.36 29.39
CA ASP A 385 -10.21 23.63 30.84
C ASP A 385 -9.77 25.09 31.18
N LYS A 386 -8.76 25.59 30.49
CA LYS A 386 -8.27 26.99 30.65
C LYS A 386 -9.02 27.98 29.79
N LYS A 387 -9.97 27.53 28.96
CA LYS A 387 -10.75 28.38 28.04
C LYS A 387 -9.87 29.22 27.08
N VAL A 388 -8.76 28.63 26.63
CA VAL A 388 -7.88 29.25 25.63
C VAL A 388 -8.46 28.99 24.23
N ASP A 389 -8.31 29.97 23.33
CA ASP A 389 -8.72 29.79 21.94
C ASP A 389 -7.74 28.86 21.22
N MET A 390 -8.27 27.75 20.72
CA MET A 390 -7.49 26.71 20.05
C MET A 390 -6.86 27.20 18.74
N GLN A 391 -7.54 28.09 18.00
CA GLN A 391 -7.02 28.63 16.73
C GLN A 391 -5.90 29.61 16.98
N ASP A 392 -6.08 30.49 17.99
CA ASP A 392 -5.06 31.43 18.40
C ASP A 392 -3.78 30.72 18.87
N MET A 393 -3.93 29.73 19.75
CA MET A 393 -2.79 28.91 20.20
C MET A 393 -2.10 28.18 19.05
N SER A 394 -2.85 27.59 18.12
CA SER A 394 -2.27 26.89 16.96
C SER A 394 -1.52 27.84 16.03
N ASN A 395 -2.02 29.08 15.84
CA ASN A 395 -1.35 30.11 15.04
C ASN A 395 -0.04 30.56 15.70
N ASN A 396 -0.08 30.83 17.01
CA ASN A 396 1.11 31.21 17.77
C ASN A 396 2.17 30.12 17.76
N LEU A 397 1.74 28.87 17.96
CA LEU A 397 2.64 27.71 17.87
C LEU A 397 3.25 27.58 16.47
N ALA A 398 2.45 27.66 15.41
CA ALA A 398 2.93 27.54 14.03
C ALA A 398 3.95 28.64 13.70
N THR A 399 3.68 29.89 14.11
CA THR A 399 4.62 30.99 13.93
C THR A 399 5.94 30.72 14.66
N PHE A 400 5.87 30.31 15.93
CA PHE A 400 7.05 30.06 16.74
C PHE A 400 7.92 28.90 16.17
N VAL A 401 7.31 27.78 15.82
CA VAL A 401 8.06 26.60 15.33
C VAL A 401 8.60 26.82 13.91
N SER A 402 8.03 27.72 13.13
CA SER A 402 8.55 28.09 11.80
C SER A 402 9.94 28.73 11.86
N GLU A 403 10.32 29.32 13.01
CA GLU A 403 11.64 29.94 13.25
C GLU A 403 12.69 28.91 13.73
N MET A 404 12.29 27.63 13.91
CA MET A 404 13.21 26.61 14.40
C MET A 404 14.10 26.07 13.29
N GLU A 405 15.31 25.70 13.66
CA GLU A 405 16.27 25.07 12.75
C GLU A 405 15.68 23.76 12.18
N GLY A 406 15.76 23.59 10.86
CA GLY A 406 15.25 22.42 10.16
C GLY A 406 13.78 22.50 9.75
N VAL A 407 13.06 23.57 10.10
CA VAL A 407 11.67 23.80 9.71
C VAL A 407 11.62 24.84 8.58
N ILE A 408 10.99 24.48 7.43
CA ILE A 408 10.74 25.44 6.33
C ILE A 408 9.54 26.30 6.66
N GLY A 409 8.55 25.72 7.33
CA GLY A 409 7.34 26.38 7.72
C GLY A 409 6.42 25.46 8.50
N ALA A 410 5.48 26.04 9.20
CA ALA A 410 4.47 25.31 9.95
C ALA A 410 3.08 25.91 9.68
N ILE A 411 2.06 25.07 9.72
CA ILE A 411 0.69 25.49 9.42
C ILE A 411 -0.29 24.79 10.37
N PRO A 412 -1.25 25.52 10.96
CA PRO A 412 -2.33 24.93 11.71
C PRO A 412 -3.20 24.01 10.83
N ALA A 413 -3.52 22.82 11.32
CA ALA A 413 -4.31 21.84 10.56
C ALA A 413 -5.66 22.41 10.09
N TYR A 414 -6.32 23.23 10.90
CA TYR A 414 -7.61 23.83 10.55
C TYR A 414 -7.55 24.73 9.30
N GLN A 415 -6.39 25.35 9.01
CA GLN A 415 -6.22 26.18 7.82
C GLN A 415 -6.19 25.35 6.54
N LEU A 416 -5.51 24.18 6.57
CA LEU A 416 -5.51 23.25 5.46
C LEU A 416 -6.92 22.69 5.21
N GLN A 417 -7.64 22.35 6.27
CA GLN A 417 -9.00 21.80 6.18
C GLN A 417 -10.04 22.78 5.61
N ARG A 418 -9.79 24.08 5.70
CA ARG A 418 -10.68 25.11 5.14
C ARG A 418 -10.43 25.41 3.66
N GLY A 419 -9.44 24.77 3.04
CA GLY A 419 -9.11 24.98 1.62
C GLY A 419 -8.62 26.39 1.30
N LEU A 420 -8.06 27.11 2.28
CA LEU A 420 -7.47 28.41 2.06
C LEU A 420 -6.25 28.29 1.14
N SER A 421 -5.93 29.34 0.36
CA SER A 421 -4.74 29.37 -0.47
C SER A 421 -3.49 29.13 0.36
N GLN A 422 -2.73 28.10 0.00
CA GLN A 422 -1.58 27.63 0.76
C GLN A 422 -0.28 27.74 -0.04
N PRO A 423 0.86 27.97 0.61
CA PRO A 423 2.15 27.95 -0.06
C PRO A 423 2.44 26.55 -0.62
N ALA A 424 3.24 26.49 -1.68
CA ALA A 424 3.53 25.24 -2.40
C ALA A 424 4.15 24.16 -1.50
N TRP A 425 4.93 24.54 -0.49
CA TRP A 425 5.54 23.63 0.46
C TRP A 425 4.52 22.94 1.39
N ALA A 426 3.32 23.49 1.55
CA ALA A 426 2.27 22.90 2.38
C ALA A 426 1.51 21.77 1.69
N LYS A 427 1.58 21.67 0.36
CA LYS A 427 0.85 20.62 -0.39
C LYS A 427 1.14 19.18 0.09
N PRO A 428 2.40 18.76 0.33
CA PRO A 428 2.66 17.42 0.86
C PRO A 428 2.02 17.14 2.22
N LEU A 429 1.69 18.20 2.99
CA LEU A 429 1.08 18.08 4.31
C LEU A 429 -0.44 17.83 4.25
N TYR A 430 -1.08 17.97 3.09
CA TYR A 430 -2.52 17.66 2.96
C TYR A 430 -2.84 16.22 3.36
N SER A 431 -1.97 15.28 3.02
CA SER A 431 -2.14 13.88 3.40
C SER A 431 -2.20 13.65 4.91
N HIS A 432 -1.67 14.59 5.72
CA HIS A 432 -1.66 14.53 7.17
C HIS A 432 -2.76 15.38 7.83
N SER A 433 -3.55 16.14 7.06
CA SER A 433 -4.50 17.13 7.58
C SER A 433 -5.89 16.57 7.88
N TYR A 434 -6.08 15.25 7.84
CA TYR A 434 -7.40 14.66 8.02
C TYR A 434 -7.98 14.94 9.42
N ARG A 435 -9.25 15.37 9.45
CA ARG A 435 -9.94 15.99 10.62
C ARG A 435 -9.88 15.23 11.93
N SER A 436 -9.84 13.91 11.92
CA SER A 436 -9.98 13.10 13.14
C SER A 436 -8.66 12.72 13.79
N TYR A 437 -7.56 12.67 13.01
CA TYR A 437 -6.30 12.08 13.44
C TYR A 437 -5.09 12.94 13.11
N ALA A 438 -5.28 14.05 12.39
CA ALA A 438 -4.23 15.01 12.17
C ALA A 438 -3.80 15.62 13.52
N GLY A 439 -2.50 15.87 13.68
CA GLY A 439 -2.03 16.77 14.71
C GLY A 439 -2.61 18.17 14.51
N ASP A 440 -2.33 19.06 15.41
CA ASP A 440 -2.94 20.38 15.43
C ASP A 440 -2.12 21.43 14.66
N VAL A 441 -0.78 21.23 14.57
CA VAL A 441 0.14 22.04 13.77
C VAL A 441 1.04 21.12 12.97
N LEU A 442 1.02 21.29 11.65
CA LEU A 442 1.83 20.51 10.72
C LEU A 442 3.11 21.26 10.37
N LEU A 443 4.21 20.51 10.27
CA LEU A 443 5.56 21.03 10.00
C LEU A 443 6.04 20.55 8.63
N ALA A 444 6.56 21.47 7.84
CA ALA A 444 7.37 21.12 6.67
C ALA A 444 8.84 21.21 7.07
N LEU A 445 9.55 20.09 7.02
CA LEU A 445 10.97 20.05 7.35
C LEU A 445 11.82 20.43 6.13
N ALA A 446 13.01 20.94 6.40
CA ALA A 446 13.96 21.32 5.36
C ALA A 446 14.35 20.10 4.52
N PRO A 447 14.65 20.27 3.21
CA PRO A 447 15.17 19.19 2.38
C PRO A 447 16.41 18.58 3.02
N PHE A 448 16.43 17.26 3.15
CA PHE A 448 17.50 16.49 3.79
C PHE A 448 17.64 16.69 5.31
N ALA A 449 16.62 17.24 5.99
CA ALA A 449 16.59 17.24 7.45
C ALA A 449 16.46 15.81 7.98
N GLU A 450 17.19 15.50 9.04
CA GLU A 450 17.02 14.27 9.81
C GLU A 450 16.21 14.56 11.07
N VAL A 451 15.35 13.65 11.45
CA VAL A 451 14.56 13.75 12.68
C VAL A 451 15.23 12.91 13.77
N ALA A 452 15.58 13.54 14.89
CA ALA A 452 16.19 12.86 16.01
C ALA A 452 15.24 11.78 16.56
N GLY A 453 15.76 10.57 16.75
CA GLY A 453 14.97 9.41 17.19
C GLY A 453 14.30 8.61 16.07
N GLU A 454 14.23 9.13 14.85
CA GLU A 454 13.87 8.37 13.66
C GLU A 454 15.11 7.71 13.03
N LYS A 455 14.89 6.70 12.18
CA LYS A 455 15.98 6.09 11.42
C LYS A 455 16.60 7.15 10.50
N PRO A 456 17.94 7.30 10.45
CA PRO A 456 18.59 8.27 9.60
C PRO A 456 18.16 8.15 8.14
N GLY A 457 17.91 9.27 7.47
CA GLY A 457 17.59 9.32 6.05
C GLY A 457 16.12 9.12 5.67
N VAL A 458 15.22 8.86 6.61
CA VAL A 458 13.79 8.69 6.33
C VAL A 458 13.20 9.94 5.67
N GLU A 459 13.47 11.14 6.21
CA GLU A 459 12.97 12.38 5.61
C GLU A 459 13.57 12.68 4.23
N GLN A 460 14.86 12.39 4.03
CA GLN A 460 15.49 12.57 2.71
C GLN A 460 14.85 11.69 1.65
N GLN A 461 14.44 10.49 2.03
CA GLN A 461 13.82 9.53 1.12
C GLN A 461 12.37 9.88 0.84
N ARG A 462 11.62 10.37 1.84
CA ARG A 462 10.24 10.86 1.68
C ARG A 462 10.13 11.96 0.63
N GLN A 463 11.18 12.75 0.45
CA GLN A 463 11.21 13.84 -0.53
C GLN A 463 11.69 13.39 -1.93
N ARG A 464 12.27 12.19 -2.07
CA ARG A 464 12.73 11.68 -3.34
C ARG A 464 11.58 11.03 -4.09
N HIS A 465 11.32 11.50 -5.32
CA HIS A 465 10.43 10.77 -6.23
C HIS A 465 11.11 9.46 -6.67
N VAL A 466 10.43 8.35 -6.41
CA VAL A 466 10.85 7.02 -6.83
C VAL A 466 9.81 6.50 -7.80
N THR A 467 10.24 6.15 -9.01
CA THR A 467 9.36 5.61 -10.04
C THR A 467 8.96 4.18 -9.70
N ALA A 468 7.66 3.90 -9.79
CA ALA A 468 7.09 2.59 -9.51
C ALA A 468 6.23 2.12 -10.69
N PRO A 469 6.43 0.90 -11.21
CA PRO A 469 5.77 0.45 -12.41
C PRO A 469 4.31 0.04 -12.13
N PHE A 470 3.47 0.20 -13.16
CA PHE A 470 2.17 -0.44 -13.27
C PHE A 470 2.22 -1.44 -14.43
N ILE A 471 1.80 -2.68 -14.20
CA ILE A 471 1.83 -3.75 -15.18
C ILE A 471 0.47 -4.43 -15.16
N LEU A 472 -0.25 -4.45 -16.28
CA LEU A 472 -1.55 -5.11 -16.41
C LEU A 472 -1.54 -6.08 -17.58
N MET A 473 -1.79 -7.36 -17.30
CA MET A 473 -1.99 -8.41 -18.29
C MET A 473 -3.39 -8.99 -18.09
N ALA A 474 -4.23 -8.88 -19.12
CA ALA A 474 -5.62 -9.39 -19.07
C ALA A 474 -6.17 -9.58 -20.49
N PRO A 475 -7.25 -10.37 -20.64
CA PRO A 475 -7.98 -10.43 -21.90
C PRO A 475 -8.43 -9.05 -22.36
N GLY A 476 -8.22 -8.72 -23.63
CA GLY A 476 -8.59 -7.42 -24.20
C GLY A 476 -7.70 -6.25 -23.80
N VAL A 477 -6.64 -6.48 -23.02
CA VAL A 477 -5.61 -5.47 -22.73
C VAL A 477 -4.51 -5.53 -23.78
N ALA A 478 -4.10 -4.36 -24.29
CA ALA A 478 -3.05 -4.27 -25.29
C ALA A 478 -1.68 -4.64 -24.70
N SER A 479 -0.85 -5.35 -25.49
CA SER A 479 0.56 -5.54 -25.15
C SER A 479 1.34 -4.32 -25.62
N GLN A 480 1.70 -3.43 -24.68
CA GLN A 480 2.38 -2.17 -25.01
C GLN A 480 3.19 -1.64 -23.83
N ARG A 481 4.11 -0.73 -24.14
CA ARG A 481 4.80 0.10 -23.14
C ARG A 481 4.35 1.54 -23.28
N LEU A 482 3.82 2.09 -22.20
CA LEU A 482 3.51 3.51 -22.12
C LEU A 482 4.80 4.29 -21.86
N THR A 483 4.93 5.44 -22.48
CA THR A 483 6.04 6.37 -22.25
C THR A 483 5.73 7.33 -21.12
N GLU A 484 4.45 7.65 -20.95
CA GLU A 484 3.98 8.56 -19.93
C GLU A 484 3.57 7.81 -18.65
N PRO A 485 3.79 8.44 -17.48
CA PRO A 485 3.25 7.93 -16.22
C PRO A 485 1.73 7.91 -16.21
N ILE A 486 1.17 6.98 -15.46
CA ILE A 486 -0.27 6.97 -15.19
C ILE A 486 -0.58 7.67 -13.86
N SER A 487 -1.81 8.17 -13.73
CA SER A 487 -2.29 8.70 -12.45
C SER A 487 -2.72 7.57 -11.51
N TYR A 488 -2.44 7.70 -10.22
CA TYR A 488 -2.78 6.73 -9.18
C TYR A 488 -4.30 6.46 -9.13
N ASP A 489 -5.12 7.50 -9.35
CA ASP A 489 -6.58 7.47 -9.27
C ASP A 489 -7.23 6.72 -10.43
N ALA A 490 -6.48 6.46 -11.51
CA ALA A 490 -6.94 5.67 -12.64
C ALA A 490 -6.80 4.15 -12.42
N VAL A 491 -6.05 3.70 -11.40
CA VAL A 491 -5.78 2.26 -11.18
C VAL A 491 -7.07 1.52 -10.83
N ALA A 492 -7.73 1.87 -9.72
CA ALA A 492 -8.98 1.22 -9.31
C ALA A 492 -10.10 1.34 -10.37
N PRO A 493 -10.35 2.51 -10.99
CA PRO A 493 -11.31 2.61 -12.09
C PRO A 493 -10.99 1.71 -13.29
N SER A 494 -9.71 1.57 -13.67
CA SER A 494 -9.32 0.70 -14.78
C SER A 494 -9.60 -0.78 -14.49
N LEU A 495 -9.35 -1.22 -13.26
CA LEU A 495 -9.63 -2.59 -12.83
C LEU A 495 -11.14 -2.83 -12.66
N ALA A 496 -11.89 -1.85 -12.17
CA ALA A 496 -13.35 -1.91 -12.11
C ALA A 496 -13.96 -2.06 -13.51
N TYR A 497 -13.45 -1.28 -14.46
CA TYR A 497 -13.84 -1.37 -15.87
C TYR A 497 -13.50 -2.76 -16.47
N LEU A 498 -12.34 -3.34 -16.16
CA LEU A 498 -11.97 -4.68 -16.56
C LEU A 498 -12.90 -5.75 -16.00
N LEU A 499 -13.32 -5.61 -14.74
CA LEU A 499 -14.22 -6.52 -14.05
C LEU A 499 -15.69 -6.29 -14.37
N CYS A 500 -16.03 -5.29 -15.20
CA CYS A 500 -17.40 -4.89 -15.53
C CYS A 500 -18.23 -4.53 -14.29
N VAL A 501 -17.63 -3.86 -13.33
CA VAL A 501 -18.28 -3.30 -12.13
C VAL A 501 -18.15 -1.78 -12.10
N PRO A 502 -18.99 -1.05 -11.35
CA PRO A 502 -18.80 0.37 -11.12
C PRO A 502 -17.43 0.66 -10.53
N GLN A 503 -16.86 1.84 -10.75
CA GLN A 503 -15.68 2.28 -10.01
C GLN A 503 -16.05 2.64 -8.57
N PRO A 504 -15.10 2.63 -7.62
CA PRO A 504 -15.34 3.12 -6.27
C PRO A 504 -15.91 4.53 -6.30
N MET A 505 -16.93 4.81 -5.49
CA MET A 505 -17.67 6.09 -5.52
C MET A 505 -16.78 7.29 -5.22
N SER A 506 -15.73 7.08 -4.44
CA SER A 506 -14.74 8.11 -4.07
C SER A 506 -13.61 8.28 -5.08
N ALA A 507 -13.57 7.47 -6.15
CA ALA A 507 -12.50 7.57 -7.14
C ALA A 507 -12.68 8.82 -8.02
N ASP A 508 -11.66 9.68 -8.04
CA ASP A 508 -11.64 10.90 -8.84
C ASP A 508 -11.24 10.65 -10.30
N GLY A 509 -10.51 9.55 -10.55
CA GLY A 509 -9.96 9.19 -11.85
C GLY A 509 -10.98 8.53 -12.77
N THR A 510 -10.57 8.39 -14.02
CA THR A 510 -11.30 7.65 -15.05
C THR A 510 -10.49 6.44 -15.51
N PRO A 511 -11.14 5.37 -16.01
CA PRO A 511 -10.42 4.23 -16.55
C PRO A 511 -9.43 4.64 -17.64
N LEU A 512 -8.27 4.03 -17.66
CA LEU A 512 -7.26 4.21 -18.70
C LEU A 512 -7.70 3.45 -19.96
N PHE A 513 -8.57 4.04 -20.76
CA PHE A 513 -9.10 3.40 -21.96
C PHE A 513 -8.02 3.01 -22.98
N ILE A 514 -6.83 3.67 -22.94
CA ILE A 514 -5.67 3.30 -23.75
C ILE A 514 -5.14 1.89 -23.45
N LEU A 515 -5.45 1.32 -22.29
CA LEU A 515 -5.06 -0.04 -21.93
C LEU A 515 -5.82 -1.09 -22.74
N PHE A 516 -7.03 -0.77 -23.15
CA PHE A 516 -7.96 -1.71 -23.75
C PHE A 516 -7.96 -1.58 -25.28
N ASN A 517 -7.90 -2.72 -25.94
CA ASN A 517 -8.01 -2.77 -27.40
C ASN A 517 -9.35 -2.16 -27.80
N GLN A 518 -9.33 -1.03 -28.51
CA GLN A 518 -10.51 -0.52 -29.20
C GLN A 518 -10.74 -1.44 -30.40
N LYS A 519 -11.68 -2.36 -30.29
CA LYS A 519 -12.19 -3.13 -31.43
C LYS A 519 -13.30 -2.37 -32.12
#